data_5b856d17ba1ba222c855b3aca36e45b3
#
_entry.id   5b856d17ba1ba222c855b3aca36e45b3
#
_cell.length_a   1.000
_cell.length_b   1.000
_cell.length_c   1.000
_cell.angle_alpha   90.00
_cell.angle_beta   90.00
_cell.angle_gamma   90.00
#
_symmetry.space_group_name_H-M   'P 1'
#
loop_
_entity.id
_entity.type
_entity.pdbx_description
1 polymer ?
#
loop_
_entity_poly.entity_id
_entity_poly.type
_entity_poly.pdbx_seq_one_letter_code
_entity_poly.pdbx_strand_id
1 'polypeptide(L)'
;AEEQASRCSQCGVPFCQVNCPLHNNIPDWLMLTAENRLQEAYEMAASTNTFPEICGRICPQDRLCEGNCVIEKGFESVTIGAVEKYVTETAFEEGWVAPIEVSHERGQSVGIIGSGPAGLAAADLLRRKGYQVTVYDRYDRVGGLMIYGIPGFKLEKEIVTRRAALLEQGGIKFVLNCEIGKDITFDELREKHD
;
A
#
# COMPACT_ATOMS: atom_id res chain seq x y z
N ALA A 1 -1.28 -19.73 6.25
CA ALA A 1 -1.59 -18.97 5.03
C ALA A 1 -1.76 -19.88 3.82
N GLU A 2 -0.86 -20.83 3.62
CA GLU A 2 -0.87 -21.80 2.51
C GLU A 2 -2.20 -22.57 2.44
N GLU A 3 -2.68 -23.13 3.55
CA GLU A 3 -3.96 -23.82 3.63
C GLU A 3 -5.14 -22.92 3.22
N GLN A 4 -5.17 -21.67 3.65
CA GLN A 4 -6.22 -20.73 3.26
C GLN A 4 -6.10 -20.34 1.78
N ALA A 5 -4.91 -20.13 1.30
CA ALA A 5 -4.65 -19.80 -0.10
C ALA A 5 -5.05 -20.92 -1.06
N SER A 6 -4.82 -22.18 -0.68
CA SER A 6 -5.20 -23.37 -1.47
C SER A 6 -6.70 -23.56 -1.64
N ARG A 7 -7.54 -22.90 -0.83
CA ARG A 7 -9.00 -22.88 -1.00
C ARG A 7 -9.47 -22.04 -2.19
N CYS A 8 -8.58 -21.24 -2.77
CA CYS A 8 -8.94 -20.39 -3.91
C CYS A 8 -9.30 -21.23 -5.13
N SER A 9 -10.52 -21.04 -5.65
CA SER A 9 -11.03 -21.79 -6.80
C SER A 9 -10.50 -21.33 -8.16
N GLN A 10 -9.57 -20.37 -8.21
CA GLN A 10 -8.97 -19.82 -9.43
C GLN A 10 -10.04 -19.47 -10.49
N CYS A 11 -10.98 -18.61 -10.10
CA CYS A 11 -12.18 -18.30 -10.88
C CYS A 11 -11.83 -17.62 -12.21
N GLY A 12 -12.46 -18.03 -13.31
CA GLY A 12 -12.33 -17.37 -14.62
C GLY A 12 -12.84 -15.91 -14.60
N VAL A 13 -13.79 -15.58 -13.72
CA VAL A 13 -14.18 -14.21 -13.38
C VAL A 13 -13.94 -14.01 -11.88
N PRO A 14 -12.80 -13.42 -11.50
CA PRO A 14 -12.42 -13.28 -10.10
C PRO A 14 -13.13 -12.09 -9.44
N PHE A 15 -14.31 -12.30 -8.89
CA PHE A 15 -15.08 -11.23 -8.23
C PHE A 15 -14.33 -10.55 -7.08
N CYS A 16 -13.46 -11.27 -6.38
CA CYS A 16 -12.57 -10.68 -5.38
C CYS A 16 -11.66 -9.59 -5.98
N GLN A 17 -11.09 -9.82 -7.16
CA GLN A 17 -10.30 -8.83 -7.89
C GLN A 17 -11.16 -7.69 -8.45
N VAL A 18 -12.30 -8.04 -9.05
CA VAL A 18 -13.23 -7.05 -9.63
C VAL A 18 -13.74 -6.06 -8.58
N ASN A 19 -14.01 -6.54 -7.37
CA ASN A 19 -14.50 -5.71 -6.26
C ASN A 19 -13.36 -5.09 -5.41
N CYS A 20 -12.10 -5.39 -5.71
CA CYS A 20 -10.97 -4.67 -5.14
C CYS A 20 -10.82 -3.31 -5.84
N PRO A 21 -10.81 -2.16 -5.11
CA PRO A 21 -10.63 -0.85 -5.75
C PRO A 21 -9.32 -0.69 -6.52
N LEU A 22 -8.32 -1.51 -6.21
CA LEU A 22 -7.03 -1.55 -6.91
C LEU A 22 -6.99 -2.60 -8.03
N HIS A 23 -8.03 -3.39 -8.19
CA HIS A 23 -8.06 -4.57 -9.07
C HIS A 23 -6.84 -5.48 -8.87
N ASN A 24 -6.46 -5.68 -7.60
CA ASN A 24 -5.28 -6.46 -7.24
C ASN A 24 -5.39 -7.90 -7.73
N ASN A 25 -4.29 -8.47 -8.19
CA ASN A 25 -4.20 -9.81 -8.78
C ASN A 25 -4.36 -10.93 -7.73
N ILE A 26 -5.49 -10.90 -7.00
CA ILE A 26 -5.75 -11.74 -5.82
C ILE A 26 -5.65 -13.24 -6.13
N PRO A 27 -6.29 -13.79 -7.18
CA PRO A 27 -6.18 -15.22 -7.47
C PRO A 27 -4.74 -15.67 -7.72
N ASP A 28 -3.95 -14.85 -8.43
CA ASP A 28 -2.60 -15.19 -8.84
C ASP A 28 -1.66 -15.27 -7.63
N TRP A 29 -1.66 -14.25 -6.76
CA TRP A 29 -0.81 -14.33 -5.57
C TRP A 29 -1.33 -15.33 -4.52
N LEU A 30 -2.63 -15.66 -4.47
CA LEU A 30 -3.13 -16.77 -3.66
C LEU A 30 -2.59 -18.11 -4.18
N MET A 31 -2.57 -18.33 -5.49
CA MET A 31 -1.99 -19.53 -6.09
C MET A 31 -0.50 -19.64 -5.73
N LEU A 32 0.25 -18.57 -5.92
CA LEU A 32 1.68 -18.54 -5.56
C LEU A 32 1.92 -18.80 -4.06
N THR A 33 1.03 -18.27 -3.19
CA THR A 33 1.09 -18.56 -1.76
C THR A 33 0.81 -20.02 -1.45
N ALA A 34 -0.19 -20.62 -2.10
CA ALA A 34 -0.51 -22.04 -1.95
C ALA A 34 0.64 -22.96 -2.40
N GLU A 35 1.43 -22.51 -3.36
CA GLU A 35 2.65 -23.19 -3.85
C GLU A 35 3.90 -22.89 -3.03
N ASN A 36 3.78 -22.13 -1.92
CA ASN A 36 4.90 -21.67 -1.08
C ASN A 36 5.94 -20.81 -1.84
N ARG A 37 5.51 -20.09 -2.88
CA ARG A 37 6.30 -19.13 -3.67
C ARG A 37 6.07 -17.72 -3.15
N LEU A 38 6.42 -17.48 -1.89
CA LEU A 38 6.02 -16.29 -1.14
C LEU A 38 6.62 -14.98 -1.68
N GLN A 39 7.85 -15.01 -2.18
CA GLN A 39 8.47 -13.84 -2.80
C GLN A 39 7.69 -13.41 -4.05
N GLU A 40 7.39 -14.33 -4.93
CA GLU A 40 6.60 -14.07 -6.14
C GLU A 40 5.17 -13.63 -5.82
N ALA A 41 4.57 -14.23 -4.77
CA ALA A 41 3.27 -13.79 -4.27
C ALA A 41 3.29 -12.34 -3.81
N TYR A 42 4.33 -11.93 -3.06
CA TYR A 42 4.51 -10.54 -2.66
C TYR A 42 4.69 -9.62 -3.87
N GLU A 43 5.56 -9.95 -4.81
CA GLU A 43 5.82 -9.17 -6.02
C GLU A 43 4.52 -8.98 -6.84
N MET A 44 3.73 -10.04 -6.97
CA MET A 44 2.42 -10.00 -7.64
C MET A 44 1.43 -9.10 -6.91
N ALA A 45 1.31 -9.21 -5.58
CA ALA A 45 0.44 -8.36 -4.76
C ALA A 45 0.88 -6.88 -4.83
N ALA A 46 2.20 -6.61 -4.73
CA ALA A 46 2.77 -5.28 -4.77
C ALA A 46 2.71 -4.62 -6.16
N SER A 47 2.52 -5.38 -7.22
CA SER A 47 2.48 -4.85 -8.60
C SER A 47 1.32 -3.87 -8.83
N THR A 48 0.22 -4.01 -8.12
CA THR A 48 -0.96 -3.13 -8.21
C THR A 48 -1.33 -2.47 -6.88
N ASN A 49 -0.71 -2.88 -5.76
CA ASN A 49 -0.97 -2.35 -4.43
C ASN A 49 0.32 -1.83 -3.80
N THR A 50 0.43 -0.51 -3.63
CA THR A 50 1.61 0.11 -3.01
C THR A 50 1.76 -0.20 -1.52
N PHE A 51 0.67 -0.58 -0.83
CA PHE A 51 0.64 -0.80 0.62
C PHE A 51 -0.11 -2.07 1.01
N PRO A 52 0.32 -3.27 0.55
CA PRO A 52 -0.39 -4.51 0.85
C PRO A 52 -0.43 -4.81 2.36
N GLU A 53 0.58 -4.40 3.14
CA GLU A 53 0.59 -4.52 4.60
C GLU A 53 -0.53 -3.71 5.29
N ILE A 54 -0.93 -2.59 4.70
CA ILE A 54 -2.05 -1.77 5.21
C ILE A 54 -3.37 -2.37 4.78
N CYS A 55 -3.51 -2.74 3.50
CA CYS A 55 -4.73 -3.32 2.95
C CYS A 55 -5.11 -4.62 3.64
N GLY A 56 -4.17 -5.52 3.87
CA GLY A 56 -4.38 -6.78 4.57
C GLY A 56 -4.87 -6.63 6.02
N ARG A 57 -4.69 -5.42 6.63
CA ARG A 57 -5.12 -5.13 8.01
C ARG A 57 -6.42 -4.36 8.12
N ILE A 58 -6.67 -3.39 7.25
CA ILE A 58 -7.72 -2.38 7.49
C ILE A 58 -8.77 -2.25 6.39
N CYS A 59 -8.59 -2.88 5.22
CA CYS A 59 -9.64 -2.92 4.22
C CYS A 59 -10.90 -3.56 4.80
N PRO A 60 -12.11 -3.10 4.44
CA PRO A 60 -13.36 -3.80 4.75
C PRO A 60 -13.52 -5.01 3.82
N GLN A 61 -12.72 -6.06 4.05
CA GLN A 61 -12.65 -7.25 3.18
C GLN A 61 -14.00 -7.94 3.03
N ASP A 62 -14.84 -7.92 4.09
CA ASP A 62 -16.20 -8.42 4.11
C ASP A 62 -17.12 -7.77 3.08
N ARG A 63 -16.82 -6.55 2.65
CA ARG A 63 -17.55 -5.80 1.62
C ARG A 63 -16.85 -5.76 0.27
N LEU A 64 -15.58 -6.09 0.23
CA LEU A 64 -14.71 -6.04 -0.95
C LEU A 64 -14.35 -7.46 -1.42
N CYS A 65 -13.09 -7.85 -1.25
CA CYS A 65 -12.58 -9.10 -1.80
C CYS A 65 -13.20 -10.35 -1.17
N GLU A 66 -13.25 -10.45 0.14
CA GLU A 66 -13.76 -11.64 0.85
C GLU A 66 -15.28 -11.80 0.69
N GLY A 67 -16.05 -10.72 0.89
CA GLY A 67 -17.50 -10.73 0.71
C GLY A 67 -17.97 -11.00 -0.74
N ASN A 68 -17.06 -10.89 -1.71
CA ASN A 68 -17.31 -11.21 -3.11
C ASN A 68 -16.55 -12.46 -3.57
N CYS A 69 -15.97 -13.22 -2.66
CA CYS A 69 -15.36 -14.51 -2.97
C CYS A 69 -16.44 -15.50 -3.43
N VAL A 70 -16.20 -16.20 -4.56
CA VAL A 70 -17.20 -17.10 -5.16
C VAL A 70 -17.62 -18.21 -4.20
N ILE A 71 -16.69 -18.69 -3.37
CA ILE A 71 -17.00 -19.79 -2.42
C ILE A 71 -17.64 -19.31 -1.11
N GLU A 72 -17.76 -17.99 -0.88
CA GLU A 72 -18.28 -17.42 0.36
C GLU A 72 -19.67 -17.97 0.73
N LYS A 73 -20.57 -18.08 -0.25
CA LYS A 73 -21.98 -18.48 -0.02
C LYS A 73 -22.17 -19.93 0.41
N GLY A 74 -21.18 -20.78 0.28
CA GLY A 74 -21.29 -22.20 0.58
C GLY A 74 -20.26 -22.77 1.54
N PHE A 75 -19.08 -22.14 1.59
CA PHE A 75 -17.92 -22.71 2.27
C PHE A 75 -17.09 -21.69 3.06
N GLU A 76 -17.60 -20.52 3.30
CA GLU A 76 -16.87 -19.34 3.79
C GLU A 76 -15.76 -18.89 2.82
N SER A 77 -15.50 -17.61 2.76
CA SER A 77 -14.47 -17.05 1.87
C SER A 77 -13.07 -17.51 2.24
N VAL A 78 -12.15 -17.41 1.29
CA VAL A 78 -10.72 -17.37 1.62
C VAL A 78 -10.46 -16.14 2.48
N THR A 79 -9.67 -16.26 3.55
CA THR A 79 -9.25 -15.12 4.38
C THR A 79 -8.17 -14.30 3.66
N ILE A 80 -8.59 -13.61 2.61
CA ILE A 80 -7.72 -12.93 1.64
C ILE A 80 -6.84 -11.89 2.33
N GLY A 81 -7.45 -11.06 3.19
CA GLY A 81 -6.71 -10.04 3.92
C GLY A 81 -5.67 -10.61 4.88
N ALA A 82 -5.98 -11.71 5.57
CA ALA A 82 -5.04 -12.38 6.46
C ALA A 82 -3.86 -13.00 5.69
N VAL A 83 -4.13 -13.56 4.50
CA VAL A 83 -3.07 -14.10 3.62
C VAL A 83 -2.22 -12.96 3.06
N GLU A 84 -2.82 -11.84 2.59
CA GLU A 84 -2.08 -10.66 2.13
C GLU A 84 -1.16 -10.11 3.23
N LYS A 85 -1.68 -9.99 4.46
CA LYS A 85 -0.89 -9.59 5.63
C LYS A 85 0.30 -10.54 5.84
N TYR A 86 0.07 -11.86 5.84
CA TYR A 86 1.12 -12.85 6.05
C TYR A 86 2.22 -12.76 4.99
N VAL A 87 1.84 -12.77 3.71
CA VAL A 87 2.79 -12.68 2.58
C VAL A 87 3.63 -11.42 2.69
N THR A 88 3.01 -10.30 3.03
CA THR A 88 3.70 -9.01 3.12
C THR A 88 4.63 -8.95 4.33
N GLU A 89 4.21 -9.44 5.50
CA GLU A 89 5.10 -9.48 6.68
C GLU A 89 6.30 -10.39 6.42
N THR A 90 6.09 -11.57 5.84
CA THR A 90 7.19 -12.42 5.41
C THR A 90 8.14 -11.70 4.46
N ALA A 91 7.62 -10.92 3.51
CA ALA A 91 8.45 -10.15 2.58
C ALA A 91 9.32 -9.10 3.30
N PHE A 92 8.80 -8.46 4.36
CA PHE A 92 9.58 -7.55 5.19
C PHE A 92 10.63 -8.28 6.03
N GLU A 93 10.29 -9.42 6.63
CA GLU A 93 11.19 -10.24 7.46
C GLU A 93 12.35 -10.81 6.65
N GLU A 94 12.08 -11.26 5.43
CA GLU A 94 13.07 -11.81 4.50
C GLU A 94 13.85 -10.73 3.71
N GLY A 95 13.50 -9.44 3.89
CA GLY A 95 14.19 -8.32 3.23
C GLY A 95 13.89 -8.16 1.74
N TRP A 96 12.78 -8.70 1.24
CA TRP A 96 12.38 -8.55 -0.18
C TRP A 96 11.76 -7.17 -0.45
N VAL A 97 11.32 -6.47 0.59
CA VAL A 97 10.76 -5.13 0.46
C VAL A 97 11.88 -4.10 0.46
N ALA A 98 12.28 -3.66 -0.72
CA ALA A 98 13.34 -2.68 -0.90
C ALA A 98 12.80 -1.24 -1.06
N PRO A 99 13.60 -0.21 -0.73
CA PRO A 99 13.32 1.17 -1.11
C PRO A 99 13.13 1.32 -2.62
N ILE A 100 12.42 2.37 -3.04
CA ILE A 100 12.19 2.64 -4.46
C ILE A 100 13.52 2.92 -5.15
N GLU A 101 13.82 2.14 -6.17
CA GLU A 101 14.92 2.40 -7.10
C GLU A 101 14.36 3.03 -8.38
N VAL A 102 14.94 4.14 -8.79
CA VAL A 102 14.52 4.89 -9.98
C VAL A 102 15.51 4.67 -11.09
N SER A 103 15.05 4.11 -12.20
CA SER A 103 15.89 3.85 -13.37
C SER A 103 16.33 5.12 -14.12
N HIS A 104 15.51 6.18 -14.02
CA HIS A 104 15.78 7.46 -14.66
C HIS A 104 15.14 8.61 -13.86
N GLU A 105 15.96 9.55 -13.41
CA GLU A 105 15.50 10.75 -12.74
C GLU A 105 14.92 11.76 -13.76
N ARG A 106 13.71 12.24 -13.49
CA ARG A 106 13.11 13.33 -14.24
C ARG A 106 13.56 14.67 -13.62
N GLY A 107 13.66 15.69 -14.43
CA GLY A 107 13.99 17.04 -13.95
C GLY A 107 12.84 17.73 -13.22
N GLN A 108 11.65 17.16 -13.27
CA GLN A 108 10.41 17.73 -12.74
C GLN A 108 10.18 17.32 -11.28
N SER A 109 9.60 18.24 -10.51
CA SER A 109 9.23 18.05 -9.12
C SER A 109 7.72 18.06 -8.90
N VAL A 110 7.25 17.34 -7.90
CA VAL A 110 5.85 17.30 -7.50
C VAL A 110 5.71 17.54 -6.01
N GLY A 111 4.89 18.53 -5.65
CA GLY A 111 4.47 18.78 -4.27
C GLY A 111 3.14 18.08 -3.98
N ILE A 112 3.08 17.30 -2.90
CA ILE A 112 1.87 16.62 -2.44
C ILE A 112 1.46 17.21 -1.09
N ILE A 113 0.19 17.58 -0.93
CA ILE A 113 -0.35 18.09 0.31
C ILE A 113 -1.07 16.95 1.05
N GLY A 114 -0.53 16.58 2.21
CA GLY A 114 -1.02 15.53 3.08
C GLY A 114 -0.26 14.21 2.93
N SER A 115 0.24 13.68 4.05
CA SER A 115 0.94 12.40 4.16
C SER A 115 0.03 11.24 4.56
N GLY A 116 -1.27 11.36 4.36
CA GLY A 116 -2.22 10.26 4.54
C GLY A 116 -2.09 9.19 3.45
N PRO A 117 -2.89 8.11 3.50
CA PRO A 117 -2.75 6.98 2.57
C PRO A 117 -2.80 7.40 1.09
N ALA A 118 -3.66 8.34 0.72
CA ALA A 118 -3.76 8.81 -0.66
C ALA A 118 -2.50 9.56 -1.11
N GLY A 119 -1.97 10.47 -0.26
CA GLY A 119 -0.74 11.22 -0.56
C GLY A 119 0.47 10.31 -0.64
N LEU A 120 0.57 9.32 0.25
CA LEU A 120 1.66 8.35 0.23
C LEU A 120 1.60 7.44 -1.00
N ALA A 121 0.41 6.99 -1.41
CA ALA A 121 0.25 6.20 -2.63
C ALA A 121 0.63 7.01 -3.89
N ALA A 122 0.22 8.27 -3.96
CA ALA A 122 0.62 9.17 -5.04
C ALA A 122 2.13 9.39 -5.04
N ALA A 123 2.73 9.60 -3.86
CA ALA A 123 4.17 9.80 -3.71
C ALA A 123 4.97 8.58 -4.19
N ASP A 124 4.58 7.37 -3.80
CA ASP A 124 5.20 6.12 -4.25
C ASP A 124 5.15 5.99 -5.77
N LEU A 125 3.97 6.10 -6.36
CA LEU A 125 3.77 5.92 -7.80
C LEU A 125 4.50 6.98 -8.63
N LEU A 126 4.53 8.24 -8.18
CA LEU A 126 5.25 9.32 -8.86
C LEU A 126 6.76 9.14 -8.73
N ARG A 127 7.24 8.75 -7.55
CA ARG A 127 8.66 8.49 -7.32
C ARG A 127 9.17 7.34 -8.20
N ARG A 128 8.43 6.26 -8.30
CA ARG A 128 8.75 5.14 -9.23
C ARG A 128 8.85 5.57 -10.69
N LYS A 129 8.12 6.61 -11.07
CA LYS A 129 8.20 7.23 -12.42
C LYS A 129 9.36 8.20 -12.59
N GLY A 130 10.16 8.41 -11.55
CA GLY A 130 11.36 9.25 -11.58
C GLY A 130 11.14 10.71 -11.22
N TYR A 131 9.96 11.11 -10.78
CA TYR A 131 9.72 12.48 -10.32
C TYR A 131 10.38 12.73 -8.96
N GLN A 132 10.86 13.96 -8.75
CA GLN A 132 11.26 14.44 -7.43
C GLN A 132 9.99 14.74 -6.62
N VAL A 133 9.77 14.03 -5.52
CA VAL A 133 8.53 14.13 -4.76
C VAL A 133 8.79 14.71 -3.38
N THR A 134 8.01 15.73 -3.02
CA THR A 134 7.98 16.32 -1.67
C THR A 134 6.55 16.28 -1.14
N VAL A 135 6.37 15.69 0.03
CA VAL A 135 5.08 15.58 0.71
C VAL A 135 5.06 16.53 1.90
N TYR A 136 4.09 17.43 1.93
CA TYR A 136 3.89 18.41 3.00
C TYR A 136 2.77 17.94 3.92
N ASP A 137 2.97 17.98 5.22
CA ASP A 137 1.93 17.66 6.18
C ASP A 137 1.98 18.58 7.40
N ARG A 138 0.81 18.97 7.87
CA ARG A 138 0.67 19.82 9.06
C ARG A 138 0.99 19.13 10.37
N TYR A 139 1.01 17.80 10.37
CA TYR A 139 1.30 16.99 11.54
C TYR A 139 2.78 16.65 11.64
N ASP A 140 3.17 16.15 12.80
CA ASP A 140 4.56 15.81 13.15
C ASP A 140 5.00 14.43 12.70
N ARG A 141 4.10 13.61 12.16
CA ARG A 141 4.37 12.24 11.68
C ARG A 141 3.66 11.94 10.39
N VAL A 142 4.35 11.15 9.55
CA VAL A 142 3.82 10.65 8.27
C VAL A 142 2.77 9.57 8.54
N GLY A 143 1.66 9.59 7.78
CA GLY A 143 0.66 8.52 7.78
C GLY A 143 -0.78 8.99 7.95
N GLY A 144 -1.02 10.25 8.30
CA GLY A 144 -2.37 10.80 8.44
C GLY A 144 -3.23 9.97 9.39
N LEU A 145 -4.45 9.61 8.97
CA LEU A 145 -5.37 8.80 9.80
C LEU A 145 -4.83 7.41 10.16
N MET A 146 -3.88 6.86 9.43
CA MET A 146 -3.23 5.60 9.80
C MET A 146 -2.46 5.73 11.13
N ILE A 147 -1.94 6.93 11.43
CA ILE A 147 -1.27 7.25 12.70
C ILE A 147 -2.25 7.82 13.73
N TYR A 148 -3.06 8.82 13.34
CA TYR A 148 -3.83 9.63 14.27
C TYR A 148 -5.27 9.18 14.46
N GLY A 149 -5.82 8.33 13.58
CA GLY A 149 -7.23 7.93 13.59
C GLY A 149 -7.47 6.45 13.83
N ILE A 150 -6.72 5.56 13.19
CA ILE A 150 -6.94 4.11 13.31
C ILE A 150 -6.36 3.60 14.63
N PRO A 151 -7.13 2.85 15.46
CA PRO A 151 -6.61 2.26 16.68
C PRO A 151 -5.45 1.29 16.44
N GLY A 152 -4.47 1.27 17.37
CA GLY A 152 -3.27 0.44 17.27
C GLY A 152 -3.54 -1.06 17.19
N PHE A 153 -4.66 -1.53 17.76
CA PHE A 153 -5.04 -2.95 17.67
C PHE A 153 -5.53 -3.38 16.26
N LYS A 154 -5.90 -2.41 15.40
CA LYS A 154 -6.25 -2.66 13.99
C LYS A 154 -5.06 -2.45 13.06
N LEU A 155 -4.24 -1.45 13.36
CA LEU A 155 -3.07 -1.10 12.57
C LEU A 155 -1.95 -0.62 13.52
N GLU A 156 -0.98 -1.45 13.72
CA GLU A 156 0.20 -1.17 14.52
C GLU A 156 0.96 0.02 13.90
N LYS A 157 1.38 0.98 14.71
CA LYS A 157 1.99 2.23 14.22
C LYS A 157 3.35 2.00 13.57
N GLU A 158 4.05 0.97 14.01
CA GLU A 158 5.33 0.51 13.48
C GLU A 158 5.23 0.11 12.00
N ILE A 159 4.09 -0.45 11.58
CA ILE A 159 3.85 -0.80 10.17
C ILE A 159 3.84 0.45 9.29
N VAL A 160 3.17 1.51 9.76
CA VAL A 160 3.09 2.79 9.02
C VAL A 160 4.45 3.49 9.00
N THR A 161 5.15 3.53 10.14
CA THR A 161 6.48 4.18 10.22
C THR A 161 7.54 3.42 9.43
N ARG A 162 7.50 2.09 9.41
CA ARG A 162 8.35 1.25 8.56
C ARG A 162 8.18 1.59 7.08
N ARG A 163 6.94 1.71 6.61
CA ARG A 163 6.65 2.10 5.23
C ARG A 163 7.11 3.52 4.93
N ALA A 164 6.86 4.47 5.82
CA ALA A 164 7.31 5.85 5.65
C ALA A 164 8.84 5.93 5.51
N ALA A 165 9.58 5.19 6.33
CA ALA A 165 11.04 5.13 6.24
C ALA A 165 11.54 4.57 4.90
N LEU A 166 10.87 3.55 4.33
CA LEU A 166 11.21 3.03 3.00
C LEU A 166 10.95 4.05 1.89
N LEU A 167 9.86 4.81 1.99
CA LEU A 167 9.55 5.87 1.03
C LEU A 167 10.59 7.00 1.09
N GLU A 168 11.03 7.37 2.29
CA GLU A 168 12.09 8.36 2.49
C GLU A 168 13.44 7.87 1.93
N GLN A 169 13.81 6.61 2.22
CA GLN A 169 14.99 5.97 1.63
C GLN A 169 14.94 5.91 0.09
N GLY A 170 13.75 5.78 -0.49
CA GLY A 170 13.48 5.85 -1.92
C GLY A 170 13.56 7.25 -2.52
N GLY A 171 13.88 8.27 -1.71
CA GLY A 171 14.10 9.65 -2.13
C GLY A 171 12.87 10.55 -2.09
N ILE A 172 11.77 10.12 -1.45
CA ILE A 172 10.63 11.01 -1.16
C ILE A 172 11.00 11.90 0.04
N LYS A 173 10.77 13.20 -0.10
CA LYS A 173 11.02 14.19 0.97
C LYS A 173 9.73 14.44 1.76
N PHE A 174 9.81 14.44 3.07
CA PHE A 174 8.70 14.80 3.96
C PHE A 174 8.99 16.14 4.64
N VAL A 175 8.07 17.09 4.52
CA VAL A 175 8.08 18.39 5.21
C VAL A 175 6.92 18.38 6.18
N LEU A 176 7.19 18.02 7.42
CA LEU A 176 6.22 17.90 8.50
C LEU A 176 6.08 19.20 9.28
N ASN A 177 5.03 19.32 10.10
CA ASN A 177 4.68 20.56 10.81
C ASN A 177 4.55 21.76 9.88
N CYS A 178 4.05 21.54 8.66
CA CYS A 178 3.90 22.54 7.62
C CYS A 178 2.46 22.56 7.09
N GLU A 179 1.69 23.53 7.50
CA GLU A 179 0.29 23.71 7.08
C GLU A 179 0.24 24.61 5.84
N ILE A 180 -0.14 24.04 4.70
CA ILE A 180 -0.30 24.80 3.46
C ILE A 180 -1.49 25.76 3.60
N GLY A 181 -1.29 26.99 3.22
CA GLY A 181 -2.22 28.11 3.42
C GLY A 181 -1.97 28.90 4.69
N LYS A 182 -1.05 28.44 5.56
CA LYS A 182 -0.66 29.13 6.79
C LYS A 182 0.85 29.36 6.87
N ASP A 183 1.63 28.27 6.82
CA ASP A 183 3.09 28.33 6.92
C ASP A 183 3.75 28.55 5.55
N ILE A 184 3.16 28.00 4.50
CA ILE A 184 3.50 28.21 3.10
C ILE A 184 2.19 28.44 2.35
N THR A 185 2.12 29.49 1.52
CA THR A 185 0.97 29.75 0.67
C THR A 185 0.89 28.75 -0.48
N PHE A 186 -0.28 28.62 -1.07
CA PHE A 186 -0.46 27.74 -2.24
C PHE A 186 0.32 28.25 -3.46
N ASP A 187 0.45 29.57 -3.61
CA ASP A 187 1.22 30.18 -4.70
C ASP A 187 2.71 29.90 -4.54
N GLU A 188 3.27 30.07 -3.35
CA GLU A 188 4.67 29.69 -3.06
C GLU A 188 4.92 28.18 -3.31
N LEU A 189 3.95 27.33 -3.02
CA LEU A 189 4.06 25.89 -3.31
C LEU A 189 4.09 25.62 -4.82
N ARG A 190 3.27 26.33 -5.59
CA ARG A 190 3.24 26.25 -7.06
C ARG A 190 4.52 26.77 -7.73
N GLU A 191 5.19 27.72 -7.11
CA GLU A 191 6.49 28.19 -7.59
C GLU A 191 7.64 27.21 -7.34
N LYS A 192 7.47 26.31 -6.34
CA LYS A 192 8.49 25.31 -5.96
C LYS A 192 8.40 24.01 -6.75
N HIS A 193 7.25 23.75 -7.34
CA HIS A 193 6.98 22.48 -8.03
C HIS A 193 6.33 22.71 -9.39
N ASP A 194 6.61 21.79 -10.34
CA ASP A 194 6.02 21.81 -11.69
C ASP A 194 4.56 21.36 -11.70
#